data_240dcf034df3674efa1ac774b9875e85
#
_entry.id   240dcf034df3674efa1ac774b9875e85
#
_cell.length_a   1.000
_cell.length_b   1.000
_cell.length_c   1.000
_cell.angle_alpha   90.00
_cell.angle_beta   90.00
_cell.angle_gamma   90.00
#
_symmetry.space_group_name_H-M   'P 1'
#
loop_
_entity.id
_entity.type
_entity.pdbx_description
1 polymer ?
#
loop_
_entity_poly.entity_id
_entity_poly.type
_entity_poly.pdbx_seq_one_letter_code
_entity_poly.pdbx_strand_id
1 'polypeptide(L)'
;PWSREKMARLVAGLKAAGVHTIGFDVAFTEPERNVAQELIEATAGEGDSAYTDYLTQRVPDMDRDLAFSKQLKGQNVVLGFLFHAIEQEPAGRLPSAWSFVPEEQADTLTVPTMASFTGNLKVLQSAARYGGFLNTTPDADGVIRSTPLVLRNGNMVYPALSLAMLRRYINAKRFKLETAEVGATVA
;
A
#
# COMPACT_ATOMS: atom_id res chain seq x y z
N PRO A 1 8.46 -10.11 -13.20
CA PRO A 1 7.49 -9.12 -12.72
C PRO A 1 7.35 -7.97 -13.71
N TRP A 2 6.20 -7.29 -13.73
CA TRP A 2 6.03 -6.10 -14.54
C TRP A 2 6.86 -4.95 -13.98
N SER A 3 7.55 -4.21 -14.84
CA SER A 3 8.28 -3.02 -14.43
C SER A 3 7.33 -1.90 -13.98
N ARG A 4 7.80 -1.01 -13.12
CA ARG A 4 7.06 0.18 -12.69
C ARG A 4 6.66 1.08 -13.88
N GLU A 5 7.46 1.08 -14.93
CA GLU A 5 7.11 1.77 -16.17
C GLU A 5 5.84 1.20 -16.82
N LYS A 6 5.70 -0.14 -16.88
CA LYS A 6 4.48 -0.79 -17.40
C LYS A 6 3.28 -0.48 -16.52
N MET A 7 3.46 -0.48 -15.18
CA MET A 7 2.41 -0.08 -14.24
C MET A 7 2.01 1.39 -14.41
N ALA A 8 2.97 2.28 -14.62
CA ALA A 8 2.69 3.69 -14.90
C ALA A 8 1.86 3.86 -16.18
N ARG A 9 2.23 3.15 -17.27
CA ARG A 9 1.48 3.16 -18.53
C ARG A 9 0.08 2.58 -18.38
N LEU A 10 -0.08 1.50 -17.58
CA LEU A 10 -1.39 0.92 -17.27
C LEU A 10 -2.29 1.94 -16.57
N VAL A 11 -1.81 2.60 -15.51
CA VAL A 11 -2.60 3.62 -14.79
C VAL A 11 -2.98 4.77 -15.73
N ALA A 12 -2.05 5.25 -16.56
CA ALA A 12 -2.31 6.30 -17.54
C ALA A 12 -3.39 5.87 -18.57
N GLY A 13 -3.32 4.63 -19.06
CA GLY A 13 -4.32 4.07 -20.00
C GLY A 13 -5.69 3.92 -19.36
N LEU A 14 -5.77 3.36 -18.13
CA LEU A 14 -7.03 3.23 -17.40
C LEU A 14 -7.67 4.59 -17.13
N LYS A 15 -6.87 5.58 -16.75
CA LYS A 15 -7.34 6.95 -16.59
C LYS A 15 -7.89 7.54 -17.89
N ALA A 16 -7.18 7.38 -19.00
CA ALA A 16 -7.64 7.84 -20.31
C ALA A 16 -8.94 7.16 -20.75
N ALA A 17 -9.15 5.89 -20.33
CA ALA A 17 -10.38 5.15 -20.53
C ALA A 17 -11.53 5.52 -19.56
N GLY A 18 -11.34 6.51 -18.67
CA GLY A 18 -12.37 6.99 -17.75
C GLY A 18 -12.58 6.12 -16.51
N VAL A 19 -11.63 5.25 -16.16
CA VAL A 19 -11.72 4.45 -14.92
C VAL A 19 -11.67 5.36 -13.71
N HIS A 20 -12.69 5.27 -12.85
CA HIS A 20 -12.87 6.14 -11.71
C HIS A 20 -11.97 5.75 -10.52
N THR A 21 -11.80 4.46 -10.26
CA THR A 21 -11.04 3.97 -9.11
C THR A 21 -10.21 2.76 -9.51
N ILE A 22 -8.95 2.75 -9.13
CA ILE A 22 -8.00 1.65 -9.42
C ILE A 22 -7.52 1.10 -8.08
N GLY A 23 -7.63 -0.20 -7.86
CA GLY A 23 -7.04 -0.91 -6.73
C GLY A 23 -5.90 -1.80 -7.20
N PHE A 24 -4.78 -1.74 -6.48
CA PHE A 24 -3.67 -2.67 -6.67
C PHE A 24 -3.69 -3.71 -5.56
N ASP A 25 -4.05 -4.94 -5.91
CA ASP A 25 -3.92 -6.12 -5.03
C ASP A 25 -2.46 -6.60 -5.02
N VAL A 26 -1.56 -5.65 -4.77
CA VAL A 26 -0.11 -5.83 -4.72
C VAL A 26 0.47 -4.81 -3.74
N ALA A 27 1.43 -5.24 -2.92
CA ALA A 27 2.25 -4.35 -2.13
C ALA A 27 3.59 -4.08 -2.86
N PHE A 28 3.92 -2.83 -3.05
CA PHE A 28 5.17 -2.38 -3.70
C PHE A 28 6.23 -2.11 -2.62
N THR A 29 6.86 -3.16 -2.14
CA THR A 29 7.71 -3.13 -0.94
C THR A 29 9.18 -2.83 -1.24
N GLU A 30 9.63 -3.16 -2.44
CA GLU A 30 11.02 -3.03 -2.86
C GLU A 30 11.15 -2.05 -4.01
N PRO A 31 12.24 -1.25 -4.06
CA PRO A 31 12.50 -0.35 -5.18
C PRO A 31 12.79 -1.15 -6.46
N GLU A 32 12.39 -0.60 -7.59
CA GLU A 32 12.81 -1.15 -8.86
C GLU A 32 14.27 -0.77 -9.13
N ARG A 33 15.03 -1.69 -9.70
CA ARG A 33 16.43 -1.48 -10.06
C ARG A 33 16.60 -0.26 -10.96
N ASN A 34 17.51 0.61 -10.58
CA ASN A 34 17.93 1.76 -11.39
C ASN A 34 19.24 1.45 -12.09
N VAL A 35 19.19 1.25 -13.40
CA VAL A 35 20.35 0.83 -14.19
C VAL A 35 21.51 1.82 -14.09
N ALA A 36 21.24 3.14 -14.02
CA ALA A 36 22.30 4.12 -13.86
C ALA A 36 23.02 3.96 -12.51
N GLN A 37 22.26 3.71 -11.44
CA GLN A 37 22.84 3.49 -10.12
C GLN A 37 23.63 2.17 -10.06
N GLU A 38 23.13 1.09 -10.67
CA GLU A 38 23.87 -0.18 -10.76
C GLU A 38 25.19 -0.02 -11.51
N LEU A 39 25.22 0.76 -12.60
CA LEU A 39 26.43 1.04 -13.35
C LEU A 39 27.42 1.88 -12.52
N ILE A 40 26.96 2.87 -11.78
CA ILE A 40 27.80 3.67 -10.86
C ILE A 40 28.47 2.75 -9.83
N GLU A 41 27.67 1.87 -9.22
CA GLU A 41 28.15 0.92 -8.21
C GLU A 41 29.16 -0.09 -8.81
N ALA A 42 28.90 -0.59 -10.03
CA ALA A 42 29.78 -1.53 -10.71
C ALA A 42 31.11 -0.92 -11.15
N THR A 43 31.14 0.38 -11.48
CA THR A 43 32.34 1.10 -11.89
C THR A 43 33.01 1.87 -10.75
N ALA A 44 32.53 1.73 -9.52
CA ALA A 44 33.10 2.36 -8.35
C ALA A 44 34.55 1.91 -8.15
N GLY A 45 35.50 2.81 -8.37
CA GLY A 45 36.94 2.55 -8.25
C GLY A 45 37.70 2.49 -9.57
N GLU A 46 37.03 2.50 -10.72
CA GLU A 46 37.69 2.48 -12.06
C GLU A 46 38.05 3.84 -12.64
N GLY A 47 37.90 4.91 -11.87
CA GLY A 47 38.60 6.17 -12.05
C GLY A 47 38.08 7.15 -13.10
N ASP A 48 36.99 6.86 -13.87
CA ASP A 48 36.42 7.84 -14.79
C ASP A 48 35.33 8.68 -14.12
N SER A 49 35.74 9.83 -13.58
CA SER A 49 34.81 10.76 -12.91
C SER A 49 33.77 11.33 -13.89
N ALA A 50 34.12 11.56 -15.16
CA ALA A 50 33.20 12.13 -16.15
C ALA A 50 32.06 11.16 -16.48
N TYR A 51 32.36 9.87 -16.57
CA TYR A 51 31.34 8.82 -16.78
C TYR A 51 30.42 8.67 -15.57
N THR A 52 30.98 8.67 -14.37
CA THR A 52 30.22 8.62 -13.11
C THR A 52 29.32 9.85 -12.98
N ASP A 53 29.80 11.04 -13.31
CA ASP A 53 29.02 12.29 -13.29
C ASP A 53 27.87 12.23 -14.32
N TYR A 54 28.14 11.72 -15.51
CA TYR A 54 27.10 11.51 -16.53
C TYR A 54 26.00 10.58 -16.04
N LEU A 55 26.37 9.42 -15.48
CA LEU A 55 25.40 8.47 -14.94
C LEU A 55 24.61 9.06 -13.76
N THR A 56 25.29 9.78 -12.86
CA THR A 56 24.64 10.42 -11.69
C THR A 56 23.54 11.39 -12.12
N GLN A 57 23.77 12.16 -13.19
CA GLN A 57 22.75 13.04 -13.77
C GLN A 57 21.55 12.28 -14.36
N ARG A 58 21.73 11.00 -14.73
CA ARG A 58 20.69 10.15 -15.32
C ARG A 58 19.89 9.33 -14.30
N VAL A 59 20.41 9.17 -13.07
CA VAL A 59 19.69 8.41 -12.00
C VAL A 59 18.25 8.87 -11.83
N PRO A 60 17.89 10.18 -11.75
CA PRO A 60 16.51 10.60 -11.59
C PRO A 60 15.63 10.29 -12.81
N ASP A 61 16.19 10.32 -14.03
CA ASP A 61 15.45 10.03 -15.27
C ASP A 61 15.17 8.53 -15.42
N MET A 62 16.02 7.69 -14.82
CA MET A 62 15.91 6.23 -14.85
C MET A 62 15.21 5.66 -13.59
N ASP A 63 14.75 6.52 -12.68
CA ASP A 63 13.97 6.13 -11.51
C ASP A 63 12.52 5.81 -11.91
N ARG A 64 12.25 4.51 -12.08
CA ARG A 64 10.94 4.01 -12.49
C ARG A 64 9.90 4.08 -11.37
N ASP A 65 10.30 3.99 -10.11
CA ASP A 65 9.39 4.19 -8.98
C ASP A 65 8.92 5.64 -8.93
N LEU A 66 9.82 6.60 -9.18
CA LEU A 66 9.45 8.00 -9.30
C LEU A 66 8.53 8.25 -10.52
N ALA A 67 8.81 7.63 -11.66
CA ALA A 67 7.95 7.72 -12.85
C ALA A 67 6.55 7.17 -12.57
N PHE A 68 6.43 6.03 -11.88
CA PHE A 68 5.16 5.45 -11.48
C PHE A 68 4.43 6.33 -10.48
N SER A 69 5.11 6.87 -9.48
CA SER A 69 4.52 7.77 -8.48
C SER A 69 3.85 8.99 -9.09
N LYS A 70 4.43 9.55 -10.17
CA LYS A 70 3.84 10.67 -10.91
C LYS A 70 2.48 10.32 -11.50
N GLN A 71 2.27 9.08 -11.95
CA GLN A 71 0.98 8.61 -12.48
C GLN A 71 -0.06 8.34 -11.39
N LEU A 72 0.38 7.98 -10.18
CA LEU A 72 -0.50 7.77 -9.03
C LEU A 72 -1.04 9.09 -8.46
N LYS A 73 -0.27 10.18 -8.59
CA LYS A 73 -0.58 11.46 -7.98
C LYS A 73 -1.90 12.05 -8.49
N GLY A 74 -2.78 12.38 -7.54
CA GLY A 74 -4.07 13.01 -7.86
C GLY A 74 -5.12 12.05 -8.43
N GLN A 75 -4.84 10.74 -8.47
CA GLN A 75 -5.78 9.71 -8.92
C GLN A 75 -6.50 9.04 -7.75
N ASN A 76 -7.64 8.41 -8.03
CA ASN A 76 -8.31 7.50 -7.10
C ASN A 76 -7.65 6.12 -7.14
N VAL A 77 -6.37 6.06 -6.80
CA VAL A 77 -5.60 4.82 -6.72
C VAL A 77 -5.49 4.40 -5.26
N VAL A 78 -5.78 3.14 -4.99
CA VAL A 78 -5.68 2.48 -3.68
C VAL A 78 -4.61 1.40 -3.78
N LEU A 79 -3.56 1.50 -2.99
CA LEU A 79 -2.48 0.51 -2.94
C LEU A 79 -2.75 -0.53 -1.85
N GLY A 80 -2.48 -1.79 -2.17
CA GLY A 80 -2.49 -2.87 -1.19
C GLY A 80 -1.29 -2.80 -0.23
N PHE A 81 -1.44 -3.33 0.97
CA PHE A 81 -0.37 -3.56 1.93
C PHE A 81 -0.73 -4.76 2.82
N LEU A 82 0.23 -5.25 3.61
CA LEU A 82 0.06 -6.42 4.45
C LEU A 82 0.26 -6.07 5.92
N PHE A 83 -0.57 -6.64 6.77
CA PHE A 83 -0.36 -6.69 8.21
C PHE A 83 0.18 -8.04 8.65
N HIS A 84 0.89 -8.07 9.77
CA HIS A 84 1.42 -9.27 10.39
C HIS A 84 0.91 -9.41 11.83
N ALA A 85 0.48 -10.63 12.18
CA ALA A 85 0.00 -10.94 13.51
C ALA A 85 1.13 -11.07 14.54
N ILE A 86 2.36 -11.32 14.06
CA ILE A 86 3.58 -11.44 14.86
C ILE A 86 4.41 -10.16 14.77
N GLU A 87 5.14 -9.85 15.83
CA GLU A 87 6.10 -8.77 15.85
C GLU A 87 7.24 -9.05 14.87
N GLN A 88 7.49 -8.08 14.01
CA GLN A 88 8.64 -8.02 13.12
C GLN A 88 8.93 -6.55 12.80
N GLU A 89 10.11 -6.29 12.26
CA GLU A 89 10.47 -4.93 11.86
C GLU A 89 9.51 -4.42 10.77
N PRO A 90 8.81 -3.29 11.01
CA PRO A 90 7.91 -2.70 10.03
C PRO A 90 8.68 -2.25 8.79
N ALA A 91 8.16 -2.55 7.61
CA ALA A 91 8.77 -2.14 6.35
C ALA A 91 7.85 -1.21 5.55
N GLY A 92 8.46 -0.25 4.83
CA GLY A 92 7.73 0.66 3.95
C GLY A 92 6.88 1.70 4.69
N ARG A 93 5.79 2.13 4.05
CA ARG A 93 4.88 3.15 4.58
C ARG A 93 3.43 2.72 4.46
N LEU A 94 2.66 2.90 5.54
CA LEU A 94 1.21 2.78 5.54
C LEU A 94 0.54 4.03 4.97
N PRO A 95 -0.69 3.91 4.42
CA PRO A 95 -1.53 5.05 4.13
C PRO A 95 -1.95 5.75 5.44
N SER A 96 -2.61 6.90 5.33
CA SER A 96 -3.26 7.52 6.48
C SER A 96 -4.35 6.59 7.03
N ALA A 97 -4.36 6.39 8.34
CA ALA A 97 -5.40 5.63 9.01
C ALA A 97 -6.78 6.28 8.79
N TRP A 98 -7.82 5.46 8.86
CA TRP A 98 -9.19 5.96 8.72
C TRP A 98 -9.76 6.51 10.01
N SER A 99 -9.36 5.93 11.13
CA SER A 99 -9.81 6.32 12.45
C SER A 99 -8.71 6.06 13.47
N PHE A 100 -8.83 6.74 14.58
CA PHE A 100 -8.06 6.52 15.80
C PHE A 100 -9.01 5.98 16.87
N VAL A 101 -8.59 4.96 17.58
CA VAL A 101 -9.30 4.39 18.72
C VAL A 101 -8.62 4.91 19.98
N PRO A 102 -9.30 5.67 20.85
CA PRO A 102 -8.75 6.04 22.15
C PRO A 102 -8.36 4.79 22.96
N GLU A 103 -7.29 4.89 23.74
CA GLU A 103 -6.76 3.75 24.51
C GLU A 103 -7.81 3.16 25.46
N GLU A 104 -8.65 4.02 26.04
CA GLU A 104 -9.76 3.63 26.94
C GLU A 104 -10.83 2.78 26.25
N GLN A 105 -10.92 2.82 24.92
CA GLN A 105 -11.88 2.06 24.14
C GLN A 105 -11.23 0.88 23.40
N ALA A 106 -9.91 0.76 23.47
CA ALA A 106 -9.16 -0.23 22.72
C ALA A 106 -9.55 -1.68 23.06
N ASP A 107 -9.89 -1.93 24.32
CA ASP A 107 -10.27 -3.25 24.84
C ASP A 107 -11.76 -3.60 24.60
N THR A 108 -12.59 -2.58 24.35
CA THR A 108 -14.03 -2.79 24.08
C THR A 108 -14.35 -2.99 22.60
N LEU A 109 -13.43 -2.61 21.71
CA LEU A 109 -13.57 -2.77 20.27
C LEU A 109 -13.05 -4.14 19.82
N THR A 110 -13.94 -4.97 19.31
CA THR A 110 -13.64 -6.30 18.73
C THR A 110 -12.92 -6.23 17.36
N VAL A 111 -12.15 -5.16 17.10
CA VAL A 111 -11.35 -5.04 15.88
C VAL A 111 -10.01 -5.76 16.09
N PRO A 112 -9.68 -6.78 15.27
CA PRO A 112 -8.43 -7.50 15.43
C PRO A 112 -7.22 -6.57 15.33
N THR A 113 -6.26 -6.74 16.24
CA THR A 113 -5.03 -5.97 16.31
C THR A 113 -3.89 -6.74 15.66
N MET A 114 -3.13 -6.04 14.84
CA MET A 114 -1.96 -6.57 14.15
C MET A 114 -0.69 -5.97 14.74
N ALA A 115 0.35 -6.80 14.88
CA ALA A 115 1.58 -6.41 15.54
C ALA A 115 2.49 -5.55 14.64
N SER A 116 2.58 -5.87 13.36
CA SER A 116 3.48 -5.23 12.43
C SER A 116 2.87 -5.12 11.01
N PHE A 117 3.62 -4.53 10.06
CA PHE A 117 3.16 -4.36 8.70
C PHE A 117 4.29 -4.38 7.66
N THR A 118 3.92 -4.70 6.43
CA THR A 118 4.71 -4.44 5.22
C THR A 118 3.92 -3.52 4.31
N GLY A 119 4.31 -2.25 4.28
CA GLY A 119 3.71 -1.20 3.48
C GLY A 119 4.41 -0.98 2.15
N ASN A 120 3.95 0.01 1.40
CA ASN A 120 4.53 0.37 0.12
C ASN A 120 5.76 1.28 0.28
N LEU A 121 6.57 1.36 -0.78
CA LEU A 121 7.61 2.37 -0.89
C LEU A 121 7.06 3.76 -0.57
N LYS A 122 7.80 4.54 0.21
CA LYS A 122 7.38 5.88 0.65
C LYS A 122 6.97 6.78 -0.53
N VAL A 123 7.71 6.73 -1.64
CA VAL A 123 7.43 7.53 -2.84
C VAL A 123 6.07 7.19 -3.45
N LEU A 124 5.72 5.89 -3.52
CA LEU A 124 4.46 5.42 -4.09
C LEU A 124 3.28 5.68 -3.15
N GLN A 125 3.41 5.34 -1.86
CA GLN A 125 2.34 5.55 -0.89
C GLN A 125 2.01 7.03 -0.68
N SER A 126 3.02 7.89 -0.72
CA SER A 126 2.81 9.34 -0.62
C SER A 126 2.07 9.91 -1.84
N ALA A 127 2.28 9.33 -3.02
CA ALA A 127 1.63 9.74 -4.26
C ALA A 127 0.18 9.25 -4.35
N ALA A 128 -0.07 7.95 -4.05
CA ALA A 128 -1.40 7.35 -4.09
C ALA A 128 -2.30 7.84 -2.94
N ARG A 129 -1.73 8.15 -1.77
CA ARG A 129 -2.41 8.57 -0.53
C ARG A 129 -3.34 7.53 0.10
N TYR A 130 -4.01 6.70 -0.69
CA TYR A 130 -4.98 5.71 -0.23
C TYR A 130 -4.39 4.32 -0.24
N GLY A 131 -4.81 3.51 0.71
CA GLY A 131 -4.43 2.11 0.78
C GLY A 131 -5.42 1.29 1.57
N GLY A 132 -5.35 -0.02 1.39
CA GLY A 132 -6.12 -1.01 2.12
C GLY A 132 -5.33 -2.30 2.28
N PHE A 133 -5.56 -3.01 3.38
CA PHE A 133 -4.84 -4.26 3.61
C PHE A 133 -5.36 -5.40 2.71
N LEU A 134 -4.46 -6.35 2.44
CA LEU A 134 -4.70 -7.54 1.61
C LEU A 134 -4.96 -8.79 2.43
N ASN A 135 -4.90 -8.70 3.74
CA ASN A 135 -5.00 -9.85 4.65
C ASN A 135 -6.35 -10.55 4.50
N THR A 136 -6.27 -11.86 4.36
CA THR A 136 -7.39 -12.78 4.41
C THR A 136 -7.05 -13.92 5.35
N THR A 137 -8.06 -14.51 5.98
CA THR A 137 -7.87 -15.70 6.82
C THR A 137 -8.71 -16.81 6.24
N PRO A 138 -8.10 -17.90 5.77
CA PRO A 138 -8.85 -19.06 5.33
C PRO A 138 -9.52 -19.75 6.52
N ASP A 139 -10.68 -20.34 6.25
CA ASP A 139 -11.35 -21.25 7.18
C ASP A 139 -10.52 -22.54 7.40
N ALA A 140 -10.95 -23.37 8.34
CA ALA A 140 -10.24 -24.62 8.68
C ALA A 140 -10.05 -25.59 7.50
N ASP A 141 -10.88 -25.48 6.46
CA ASP A 141 -10.79 -26.26 5.22
C ASP A 141 -9.94 -25.58 4.13
N GLY A 142 -9.30 -24.46 4.44
CA GLY A 142 -8.45 -23.70 3.51
C GLY A 142 -9.22 -22.77 2.55
N VAL A 143 -10.55 -22.72 2.63
CA VAL A 143 -11.35 -21.84 1.77
C VAL A 143 -11.57 -20.48 2.44
N ILE A 144 -11.39 -19.41 1.68
CA ILE A 144 -11.67 -18.04 2.15
C ILE A 144 -13.13 -17.71 1.89
N ARG A 145 -13.94 -17.61 2.96
CA ARG A 145 -15.36 -17.25 2.89
C ARG A 145 -15.66 -15.88 3.47
N SER A 146 -14.75 -15.38 4.29
CA SER A 146 -14.88 -14.09 4.95
C SER A 146 -13.54 -13.35 4.98
N THR A 147 -13.60 -12.05 5.06
CA THR A 147 -12.42 -11.20 5.25
C THR A 147 -12.78 -10.08 6.21
N PRO A 148 -11.88 -9.70 7.12
CA PRO A 148 -12.12 -8.55 7.97
C PRO A 148 -12.25 -7.29 7.11
N LEU A 149 -13.22 -6.43 7.42
CA LEU A 149 -13.35 -5.14 6.73
C LEU A 149 -12.37 -4.10 7.27
N VAL A 150 -12.01 -4.21 8.55
CA VAL A 150 -11.07 -3.32 9.24
C VAL A 150 -10.13 -4.12 10.12
N LEU A 151 -8.89 -3.65 10.22
CA LEU A 151 -7.87 -4.14 11.14
C LEU A 151 -7.24 -2.95 11.88
N ARG A 152 -6.61 -3.22 13.00
CA ARG A 152 -5.94 -2.24 13.84
C ARG A 152 -4.44 -2.53 13.91
N ASN A 153 -3.64 -1.46 13.87
CA ASN A 153 -2.24 -1.50 14.25
C ASN A 153 -2.00 -0.40 15.28
N GLY A 154 -1.66 -0.79 16.49
CA GLY A 154 -1.77 0.08 17.64
C GLY A 154 -3.20 0.64 17.77
N ASN A 155 -3.32 1.95 17.91
CA ASN A 155 -4.60 2.63 18.02
C ASN A 155 -5.17 3.12 16.66
N MET A 156 -4.53 2.77 15.56
CA MET A 156 -4.93 3.20 14.23
C MET A 156 -5.71 2.12 13.49
N VAL A 157 -6.86 2.49 12.93
CA VAL A 157 -7.74 1.59 12.17
C VAL A 157 -7.54 1.78 10.67
N TYR A 158 -7.41 0.67 9.98
CA TYR A 158 -7.17 0.61 8.54
C TYR A 158 -8.23 -0.26 7.85
N PRO A 159 -8.66 0.10 6.64
CA PRO A 159 -9.65 -0.67 5.90
C PRO A 159 -9.00 -1.81 5.10
N ALA A 160 -9.80 -2.82 4.76
CA ALA A 160 -9.47 -3.74 3.67
C ALA A 160 -9.39 -3.01 2.32
N LEU A 161 -8.65 -3.56 1.35
CA LEU A 161 -8.50 -2.97 0.01
C LEU A 161 -9.86 -2.71 -0.64
N SER A 162 -10.78 -3.69 -0.59
CA SER A 162 -12.13 -3.58 -1.14
C SER A 162 -12.93 -2.43 -0.53
N LEU A 163 -12.88 -2.29 0.79
CA LEU A 163 -13.57 -1.22 1.51
C LEU A 163 -12.97 0.16 1.20
N ALA A 164 -11.64 0.23 1.09
CA ALA A 164 -10.94 1.46 0.70
C ALA A 164 -11.31 1.88 -0.74
N MET A 165 -11.39 0.94 -1.67
CA MET A 165 -11.84 1.19 -3.04
C MET A 165 -13.29 1.66 -3.09
N LEU A 166 -14.20 0.99 -2.37
CA LEU A 166 -15.61 1.38 -2.29
C LEU A 166 -15.74 2.82 -1.79
N ARG A 167 -15.06 3.16 -0.68
CA ARG A 167 -15.06 4.53 -0.15
C ARG A 167 -14.65 5.55 -1.20
N ARG A 168 -13.63 5.25 -2.00
CA ARG A 168 -13.16 6.14 -3.08
C ARG A 168 -14.16 6.23 -4.22
N TYR A 169 -14.76 5.11 -4.59
CA TYR A 169 -15.75 5.05 -5.65
C TYR A 169 -16.99 5.90 -5.33
N ILE A 170 -17.54 5.77 -4.11
CA ILE A 170 -18.74 6.53 -3.69
C ILE A 170 -18.39 7.92 -3.13
N ASN A 171 -17.11 8.30 -3.08
CA ASN A 171 -16.61 9.56 -2.52
C ASN A 171 -17.09 9.84 -1.07
N ALA A 172 -17.14 8.81 -0.23
CA ALA A 172 -17.59 8.94 1.16
C ALA A 172 -16.58 9.75 2.00
N LYS A 173 -17.08 10.85 2.57
CA LYS A 173 -16.24 11.78 3.37
C LYS A 173 -16.02 11.29 4.80
N ARG A 174 -16.98 10.55 5.36
CA ARG A 174 -16.96 10.08 6.75
C ARG A 174 -17.08 8.57 6.78
N PHE A 175 -16.45 7.99 7.77
CA PHE A 175 -16.52 6.59 8.13
C PHE A 175 -16.89 6.52 9.60
N LYS A 176 -17.92 5.74 9.94
CA LYS A 176 -18.32 5.50 11.33
C LYS A 176 -18.19 4.00 11.58
N LEU A 177 -17.42 3.65 12.59
CA LEU A 177 -17.33 2.29 13.10
C LEU A 177 -18.34 2.16 14.25
N GLU A 178 -19.31 1.28 14.07
CA GLU A 178 -20.26 0.90 15.13
C GLU A 178 -20.05 -0.56 15.49
N THR A 179 -19.98 -0.84 16.76
CA THR A 179 -19.95 -2.21 17.27
C THR A 179 -21.38 -2.61 17.63
N ALA A 180 -21.82 -3.77 17.18
CA ALA A 180 -23.05 -4.40 17.63
C ALA A 180 -22.72 -5.64 18.45
N GLU A 181 -23.43 -5.87 19.56
CA GLU A 181 -23.39 -7.17 20.22
C GLU A 181 -24.04 -8.19 19.30
N VAL A 182 -23.24 -9.09 18.74
CA VAL A 182 -23.78 -10.27 18.05
C VAL A 182 -24.19 -11.22 19.13
N GLY A 183 -25.51 -11.40 19.33
CA GLY A 183 -26.04 -12.39 20.24
C GLY A 183 -25.44 -13.76 19.95
N ALA A 184 -25.09 -14.50 21.01
CA ALA A 184 -24.57 -15.84 20.90
C ALA A 184 -25.52 -16.68 20.03
N THR A 185 -25.06 -17.15 18.89
CA THR A 185 -25.79 -18.18 18.14
C THR A 185 -25.72 -19.43 18.98
N VAL A 186 -26.85 -19.77 19.62
CA VAL A 186 -27.02 -21.06 20.30
C VAL A 186 -26.97 -22.11 19.19
N ALA A 187 -25.95 -22.96 19.25
CA ALA A 187 -25.79 -24.11 18.35
C ALA A 187 -26.85 -25.16 18.64
#